data_155534f2fff8ae4ac8cdc5717eb20734
#
_entry.id   155534f2fff8ae4ac8cdc5717eb20734
#
_cell.length_a   1.000
_cell.length_b   1.000
_cell.length_c   1.000
_cell.angle_alpha   90.00
_cell.angle_beta   90.00
_cell.angle_gamma   90.00
#
_symmetry.space_group_name_H-M   'P 1'
#
loop_
_entity.id
_entity.type
_entity.pdbx_description
1 polymer ?
#
loop_
_entity_poly.entity_id
_entity_poly.type
_entity_poly.pdbx_seq_one_letter_code
_entity_poly.pdbx_strand_id
1 'polypeptide(L)'
;MELAVKTLDGKAAGKATVDPAIFGLEDIRSDLLHRTVRWQLAKRQAGTHKTKSRSEVNVTTKKYIRQKGSGGARHGSKNAPIFVGGGVAHGPRVRDHGHDLPKKVRALALKHALSSKAKAESLIVLEDANFDEGKTKALRASFEELGISNALIIGGAELNQGFARAARNIPNIDVLPMAGLNVYDVLRRNTLVLTKDAVDAIHARFNGEG
;
A
#
# COMPACT_ATOMS: atom_id res chain seq x y z
N MET A 1 -11.10 21.59 13.77
CA MET A 1 -10.17 22.22 12.81
C MET A 1 -10.95 22.45 11.53
N GLU A 2 -10.85 23.66 10.93
CA GLU A 2 -11.56 23.97 9.69
C GLU A 2 -10.57 23.92 8.51
N LEU A 3 -10.98 23.28 7.43
CA LEU A 3 -10.24 23.21 6.16
C LEU A 3 -11.05 23.85 5.05
N ALA A 4 -10.37 24.57 4.15
CA ALA A 4 -11.00 25.14 2.97
C ALA A 4 -11.37 24.04 1.99
N VAL A 5 -12.62 24.04 1.53
CA VAL A 5 -13.13 23.14 0.48
C VAL A 5 -12.96 23.82 -0.87
N LYS A 6 -12.48 23.07 -1.86
CA LYS A 6 -12.31 23.53 -3.24
C LYS A 6 -13.15 22.69 -4.19
N THR A 7 -13.56 23.25 -5.29
CA THR A 7 -14.09 22.50 -6.44
C THR A 7 -12.94 21.94 -7.29
N LEU A 8 -13.25 21.04 -8.23
CA LEU A 8 -12.25 20.54 -9.22
C LEU A 8 -11.68 21.68 -10.09
N ASP A 9 -12.42 22.78 -10.26
CA ASP A 9 -11.98 23.99 -10.99
C ASP A 9 -11.19 24.98 -10.11
N GLY A 10 -10.75 24.58 -8.94
CA GLY A 10 -9.97 25.42 -8.03
C GLY A 10 -10.73 26.51 -7.28
N LYS A 11 -12.04 26.63 -7.46
CA LYS A 11 -12.87 27.63 -6.78
C LYS A 11 -13.14 27.22 -5.32
N ALA A 12 -13.26 28.20 -4.43
CA ALA A 12 -13.62 27.97 -3.04
C ALA A 12 -15.11 27.53 -2.96
N ALA A 13 -15.37 26.39 -2.31
CA ALA A 13 -16.69 25.79 -2.11
C ALA A 13 -17.13 25.74 -0.63
N GLY A 14 -16.50 26.57 0.23
CA GLY A 14 -16.84 26.67 1.64
C GLY A 14 -15.77 26.07 2.56
N LYS A 15 -16.18 25.58 3.72
CA LYS A 15 -15.31 24.99 4.74
C LYS A 15 -15.83 23.62 5.17
N ALA A 16 -14.93 22.70 5.44
CA ALA A 16 -15.22 21.41 6.07
C ALA A 16 -14.64 21.40 7.50
N THR A 17 -15.44 20.95 8.45
CA THR A 17 -14.98 20.75 9.83
C THR A 17 -14.41 19.34 9.96
N VAL A 18 -13.15 19.24 10.40
CA VAL A 18 -12.47 17.96 10.65
C VAL A 18 -12.19 17.79 12.14
N ASP A 19 -12.33 16.55 12.63
CA ASP A 19 -12.13 16.21 14.03
C ASP A 19 -10.63 16.29 14.39
N PRO A 20 -10.24 17.13 15.37
CA PRO A 20 -8.85 17.20 15.85
C PRO A 20 -8.32 15.87 16.39
N ALA A 21 -9.18 15.00 16.92
CA ALA A 21 -8.79 13.68 17.42
C ALA A 21 -8.34 12.71 16.30
N ILE A 22 -8.61 13.06 15.02
CA ILE A 22 -8.24 12.26 13.86
C ILE A 22 -7.16 12.95 13.03
N PHE A 23 -7.25 14.27 12.85
CA PHE A 23 -6.39 15.04 11.94
C PHE A 23 -5.43 15.98 12.67
N GLY A 24 -5.57 16.16 13.99
CA GLY A 24 -4.86 17.17 14.77
C GLY A 24 -3.89 16.60 15.80
N LEU A 25 -3.39 15.38 15.65
CA LEU A 25 -2.41 14.81 16.58
C LEU A 25 -1.09 15.58 16.51
N GLU A 26 -0.64 16.13 17.65
CA GLU A 26 0.58 16.94 17.73
C GLU A 26 1.84 16.11 17.51
N ASP A 27 1.94 14.96 18.21
CA ASP A 27 3.09 14.06 18.13
C ASP A 27 2.85 12.95 17.11
N ILE A 28 3.60 12.98 16.01
CA ILE A 28 3.52 11.95 14.99
C ILE A 28 4.45 10.78 15.33
N ARG A 29 3.88 9.62 15.65
CA ARG A 29 4.60 8.40 16.00
C ARG A 29 5.05 7.65 14.74
N SER A 30 6.27 7.90 14.30
CA SER A 30 6.89 7.26 13.13
C SER A 30 7.06 5.74 13.28
N ASP A 31 7.25 5.24 14.51
CA ASP A 31 7.33 3.81 14.82
C ASP A 31 6.05 3.05 14.44
N LEU A 32 4.87 3.61 14.76
CA LEU A 32 3.58 3.02 14.40
C LEU A 32 3.35 3.03 12.87
N LEU A 33 3.70 4.12 12.22
CA LEU A 33 3.62 4.24 10.76
C LEU A 33 4.51 3.19 10.09
N HIS A 34 5.77 3.08 10.50
CA HIS A 34 6.70 2.09 9.97
C HIS A 34 6.20 0.64 10.17
N ARG A 35 5.73 0.29 11.38
CA ARG A 35 5.19 -1.04 11.67
C ARG A 35 3.99 -1.37 10.78
N THR A 36 3.08 -0.40 10.57
CA THR A 36 1.89 -0.59 9.74
C THR A 36 2.25 -0.72 8.25
N VAL A 37 3.18 0.09 7.75
CA VAL A 37 3.69 -0.03 6.37
C VAL A 37 4.35 -1.40 6.15
N ARG A 38 5.21 -1.86 7.06
CA ARG A 38 5.81 -3.20 6.99
C ARG A 38 4.75 -4.31 6.97
N TRP A 39 3.73 -4.20 7.83
CA TRP A 39 2.62 -5.14 7.86
C TRP A 39 1.87 -5.18 6.53
N GLN A 40 1.54 -4.03 5.94
CA GLN A 40 0.84 -3.95 4.66
C GLN A 40 1.67 -4.52 3.50
N LEU A 41 2.96 -4.19 3.45
CA LEU A 41 3.88 -4.71 2.43
C LEU A 41 4.11 -6.22 2.57
N ALA A 42 4.28 -6.72 3.79
CA ALA A 42 4.41 -8.15 4.05
C ALA A 42 3.18 -8.94 3.58
N LYS A 43 1.97 -8.40 3.85
CA LYS A 43 0.71 -9.01 3.44
C LYS A 43 0.50 -9.05 1.92
N ARG A 44 1.15 -8.15 1.16
CA ARG A 44 1.10 -8.13 -0.31
C ARG A 44 2.05 -9.16 -0.96
N GLN A 45 3.01 -9.71 -0.20
CA GLN A 45 3.97 -10.66 -0.73
C GLN A 45 3.33 -12.03 -0.94
N ALA A 46 3.33 -12.53 -2.17
CA ALA A 46 2.76 -13.84 -2.51
C ALA A 46 3.56 -15.03 -1.95
N GLY A 47 4.86 -14.83 -1.67
CA GLY A 47 5.72 -15.84 -1.05
C GLY A 47 5.95 -17.12 -1.87
N THR A 48 5.75 -17.07 -3.17
CA THR A 48 5.77 -18.24 -4.08
C THR A 48 7.17 -18.69 -4.50
N HIS A 49 8.21 -17.98 -4.09
CA HIS A 49 9.61 -18.31 -4.43
C HIS A 49 10.04 -19.63 -3.77
N LYS A 50 10.64 -20.49 -4.55
CA LYS A 50 11.06 -21.82 -4.11
C LYS A 50 12.28 -22.29 -4.88
N THR A 51 13.21 -22.97 -4.19
CA THR A 51 14.29 -23.73 -4.79
C THR A 51 14.04 -25.22 -4.58
N LYS A 52 14.59 -26.05 -5.47
CA LYS A 52 14.49 -27.50 -5.35
C LYS A 52 15.43 -28.02 -4.27
N SER A 53 14.89 -28.71 -3.27
CA SER A 53 15.65 -29.47 -2.29
C SER A 53 16.22 -30.77 -2.91
N ARG A 54 17.12 -31.46 -2.20
CA ARG A 54 17.73 -32.69 -2.71
C ARG A 54 16.71 -33.81 -3.04
N SER A 55 15.55 -33.79 -2.43
CA SER A 55 14.46 -34.75 -2.72
C SER A 55 13.63 -34.38 -3.93
N GLU A 56 13.69 -33.10 -4.38
CA GLU A 56 12.87 -32.58 -5.49
C GLU A 56 13.66 -32.45 -6.79
N VAL A 57 14.97 -32.59 -6.74
CA VAL A 57 15.81 -32.57 -7.93
C VAL A 57 15.67 -33.89 -8.68
N ASN A 58 15.41 -33.82 -9.97
CA ASN A 58 15.34 -35.01 -10.84
C ASN A 58 16.74 -35.49 -11.21
N VAL A 59 17.37 -36.24 -10.34
CA VAL A 59 18.71 -36.82 -10.50
C VAL A 59 18.70 -38.23 -9.96
N THR A 60 19.55 -39.12 -10.50
CA THR A 60 19.68 -40.50 -10.00
C THR A 60 19.99 -40.54 -8.51
N THR A 61 19.26 -41.41 -7.80
CA THR A 61 19.48 -41.68 -6.38
C THR A 61 20.56 -42.71 -6.11
N LYS A 62 21.10 -43.35 -7.18
CA LYS A 62 22.20 -44.34 -7.07
C LYS A 62 23.44 -43.70 -6.44
N LYS A 63 24.14 -44.44 -5.61
CA LYS A 63 25.46 -44.07 -5.05
C LYS A 63 26.41 -43.72 -6.18
N TYR A 64 27.00 -42.51 -6.16
CA TYR A 64 27.84 -41.97 -7.24
C TYR A 64 29.10 -42.77 -7.46
N ILE A 65 29.76 -43.18 -6.34
CA ILE A 65 31.02 -43.89 -6.36
C ILE A 65 30.99 -45.04 -5.33
N ARG A 66 31.74 -46.10 -5.59
CA ARG A 66 31.90 -47.23 -4.62
C ARG A 66 32.52 -46.77 -3.30
N GLN A 67 32.20 -47.49 -2.23
CA GLN A 67 32.56 -47.10 -0.85
C GLN A 67 34.08 -47.06 -0.59
N LYS A 68 34.86 -47.94 -1.22
CA LYS A 68 36.31 -48.08 -1.08
C LYS A 68 36.95 -48.32 -2.45
N GLY A 69 38.29 -48.11 -2.56
CA GLY A 69 39.06 -48.40 -3.74
C GLY A 69 38.99 -47.38 -4.87
N SER A 70 38.53 -46.16 -4.59
CA SER A 70 38.45 -45.05 -5.58
C SER A 70 39.48 -43.95 -5.31
N GLY A 71 40.16 -43.95 -4.15
CA GLY A 71 41.07 -42.87 -3.75
C GLY A 71 40.43 -41.53 -3.43
N GLY A 72 39.15 -41.36 -3.78
CA GLY A 72 38.41 -40.12 -3.59
C GLY A 72 37.57 -40.12 -2.32
N ALA A 73 36.93 -38.96 -2.05
CA ALA A 73 36.00 -38.81 -0.93
C ALA A 73 34.77 -39.71 -1.10
N ARG A 74 34.21 -40.15 0.02
CA ARG A 74 33.00 -40.97 0.01
C ARG A 74 31.75 -40.11 -0.24
N HIS A 75 31.03 -40.43 -1.29
CA HIS A 75 29.79 -39.72 -1.66
C HIS A 75 28.58 -40.65 -1.73
N GLY A 76 27.43 -40.13 -1.44
CA GLY A 76 26.13 -40.77 -1.68
C GLY A 76 25.65 -40.53 -3.12
N SER A 77 24.44 -40.08 -3.29
CA SER A 77 23.85 -39.75 -4.60
C SER A 77 24.24 -38.33 -5.06
N LYS A 78 24.15 -38.09 -6.36
CA LYS A 78 24.44 -36.77 -6.98
C LYS A 78 23.43 -35.67 -6.66
N ASN A 79 22.34 -36.00 -6.02
CA ASN A 79 21.34 -34.99 -5.60
C ASN A 79 21.77 -34.16 -4.37
N ALA A 80 22.90 -34.49 -3.75
CA ALA A 80 23.43 -33.77 -2.60
C ALA A 80 23.84 -32.33 -3.01
N PRO A 81 23.70 -31.33 -2.08
CA PRO A 81 24.02 -29.93 -2.38
C PRO A 81 25.48 -29.63 -2.74
N ILE A 82 26.36 -30.53 -2.43
CA ILE A 82 27.83 -30.43 -2.75
C ILE A 82 28.11 -30.61 -4.24
N PHE A 83 27.20 -31.18 -5.00
CA PHE A 83 27.39 -31.38 -6.44
C PHE A 83 26.74 -30.28 -7.26
N VAL A 84 27.36 -29.92 -8.38
CA VAL A 84 26.76 -29.05 -9.40
C VAL A 84 25.53 -29.76 -9.95
N GLY A 85 24.39 -29.05 -9.95
CA GLY A 85 23.08 -29.62 -10.31
C GLY A 85 22.39 -30.40 -9.20
N GLY A 86 22.98 -30.49 -8.00
CA GLY A 86 22.32 -31.01 -6.81
C GLY A 86 21.28 -30.04 -6.21
N GLY A 87 20.56 -30.53 -5.19
CA GLY A 87 19.56 -29.71 -4.50
C GLY A 87 20.17 -28.53 -3.72
N VAL A 88 19.43 -27.47 -3.54
CA VAL A 88 19.87 -26.30 -2.76
C VAL A 88 19.68 -26.57 -1.27
N ALA A 89 20.73 -26.35 -0.47
CA ALA A 89 20.66 -26.37 0.99
C ALA A 89 20.22 -24.97 1.48
N HIS A 90 19.25 -24.91 2.41
CA HIS A 90 18.77 -23.66 3.00
C HIS A 90 18.25 -22.61 2.00
N GLY A 91 17.81 -23.04 0.82
CA GLY A 91 17.21 -22.15 -0.16
C GLY A 91 15.82 -21.66 0.24
N PRO A 92 15.28 -20.67 -0.47
CA PRO A 92 13.95 -20.16 -0.22
C PRO A 92 12.88 -21.24 -0.39
N ARG A 93 11.84 -21.19 0.44
CA ARG A 93 10.67 -22.06 0.40
C ARG A 93 9.41 -21.24 0.34
N VAL A 94 8.38 -21.78 -0.28
CA VAL A 94 7.05 -21.17 -0.28
C VAL A 94 6.60 -20.94 1.16
N ARG A 95 6.29 -19.70 1.51
CA ARG A 95 5.81 -19.32 2.84
C ARG A 95 4.92 -18.08 2.77
N ASP A 96 4.01 -17.93 3.69
CA ASP A 96 3.33 -16.68 3.94
C ASP A 96 4.29 -15.70 4.64
N HIS A 97 4.31 -14.45 4.18
CA HIS A 97 5.03 -13.34 4.78
C HIS A 97 4.15 -12.49 5.71
N GLY A 98 2.82 -12.73 5.69
CA GLY A 98 1.86 -12.03 6.51
C GLY A 98 2.13 -12.24 8.00
N HIS A 99 1.80 -11.22 8.77
CA HIS A 99 1.79 -11.28 10.24
C HIS A 99 0.65 -10.41 10.75
N ASP A 100 0.24 -10.61 11.99
CA ASP A 100 -0.87 -9.88 12.57
C ASP A 100 -0.40 -8.55 13.19
N LEU A 101 -1.26 -7.53 13.02
CA LEU A 101 -1.14 -6.25 13.72
C LEU A 101 -2.49 -5.92 14.38
N PRO A 102 -2.52 -5.61 15.69
CA PRO A 102 -3.75 -5.32 16.42
C PRO A 102 -4.59 -4.23 15.76
N LYS A 103 -5.92 -4.40 15.77
CA LYS A 103 -6.85 -3.43 15.15
C LYS A 103 -6.66 -2.01 15.67
N LYS A 104 -6.48 -1.84 16.98
CA LYS A 104 -6.23 -0.52 17.64
C LYS A 104 -4.95 0.14 17.12
N VAL A 105 -3.88 -0.63 16.90
CA VAL A 105 -2.61 -0.11 16.37
C VAL A 105 -2.79 0.37 14.93
N ARG A 106 -3.52 -0.38 14.09
CA ARG A 106 -3.82 0.01 12.70
C ARG A 106 -4.65 1.28 12.62
N ALA A 107 -5.68 1.40 13.47
CA ALA A 107 -6.52 2.59 13.56
C ALA A 107 -5.71 3.82 14.01
N LEU A 108 -4.89 3.66 15.07
CA LEU A 108 -4.02 4.73 15.55
C LEU A 108 -3.00 5.17 14.49
N ALA A 109 -2.36 4.23 13.80
CA ALA A 109 -1.42 4.54 12.71
C ALA A 109 -2.09 5.33 11.57
N LEU A 110 -3.35 5.02 11.23
CA LEU A 110 -4.08 5.78 10.22
C LEU A 110 -4.34 7.22 10.69
N LYS A 111 -4.73 7.44 11.96
CA LYS A 111 -4.87 8.77 12.53
C LYS A 111 -3.55 9.57 12.45
N HIS A 112 -2.42 8.95 12.81
CA HIS A 112 -1.11 9.60 12.69
C HIS A 112 -0.73 9.92 11.23
N ALA A 113 -1.09 9.07 10.27
CA ALA A 113 -0.84 9.34 8.84
C ALA A 113 -1.65 10.53 8.34
N LEU A 114 -2.94 10.61 8.69
CA LEU A 114 -3.83 11.74 8.35
C LEU A 114 -3.35 13.04 9.00
N SER A 115 -3.04 12.98 10.30
CA SER A 115 -2.51 14.15 11.04
C SER A 115 -1.16 14.62 10.48
N SER A 116 -0.30 13.71 10.03
CA SER A 116 0.96 14.07 9.38
C SER A 116 0.73 14.88 8.10
N LYS A 117 -0.27 14.51 7.29
CA LYS A 117 -0.66 15.25 6.08
C LYS A 117 -1.27 16.62 6.39
N ALA A 118 -2.11 16.68 7.42
CA ALA A 118 -2.68 17.93 7.87
C ALA A 118 -1.61 18.90 8.41
N LYS A 119 -0.68 18.41 9.25
CA LYS A 119 0.44 19.18 9.81
C LYS A 119 1.42 19.71 8.73
N ALA A 120 1.62 18.93 7.66
CA ALA A 120 2.46 19.31 6.52
C ALA A 120 1.73 20.20 5.49
N GLU A 121 0.49 20.65 5.79
CA GLU A 121 -0.35 21.44 4.87
C GLU A 121 -0.55 20.78 3.48
N SER A 122 -0.38 19.47 3.43
CA SER A 122 -0.49 18.65 2.21
C SER A 122 -1.85 17.93 2.12
N LEU A 123 -2.85 18.43 2.83
CA LEU A 123 -4.23 17.94 2.81
C LEU A 123 -5.14 18.94 2.09
N ILE A 124 -5.83 18.49 1.06
CA ILE A 124 -6.80 19.26 0.28
C ILE A 124 -8.17 18.60 0.43
N VAL A 125 -9.20 19.40 0.64
CA VAL A 125 -10.59 18.91 0.64
C VAL A 125 -11.29 19.40 -0.62
N LEU A 126 -11.82 18.45 -1.40
CA LEU A 126 -12.68 18.71 -2.54
C LEU A 126 -14.16 18.59 -2.15
N GLU A 127 -15.01 19.35 -2.78
CA GLU A 127 -16.44 19.23 -2.61
C GLU A 127 -16.92 17.86 -3.05
N ASP A 128 -16.61 17.49 -4.29
CA ASP A 128 -16.81 16.16 -4.84
C ASP A 128 -15.74 15.82 -5.90
N ALA A 129 -15.77 14.58 -6.39
CA ALA A 129 -14.89 14.08 -7.44
C ALA A 129 -15.71 13.57 -8.63
N ASN A 130 -16.70 14.36 -9.06
CA ASN A 130 -17.53 14.02 -10.20
C ASN A 130 -16.92 14.56 -11.50
N PHE A 131 -16.75 13.68 -12.47
CA PHE A 131 -16.18 14.01 -13.78
C PHE A 131 -16.76 13.08 -14.85
N ASP A 132 -17.79 13.54 -15.54
CA ASP A 132 -18.57 12.70 -16.46
C ASP A 132 -17.89 12.49 -17.82
N GLU A 133 -17.06 13.45 -18.25
CA GLU A 133 -16.42 13.37 -19.57
C GLU A 133 -15.43 12.22 -19.72
N GLY A 134 -14.85 11.72 -18.64
CA GLY A 134 -13.86 10.61 -18.64
C GLY A 134 -12.56 10.89 -19.42
N LYS A 135 -12.30 12.16 -19.79
CA LYS A 135 -11.12 12.56 -20.57
C LYS A 135 -9.95 12.93 -19.66
N THR A 136 -8.85 12.20 -19.77
CA THR A 136 -7.63 12.44 -18.97
C THR A 136 -7.03 13.82 -19.18
N LYS A 137 -7.10 14.39 -20.41
CA LYS A 137 -6.54 15.73 -20.72
C LYS A 137 -7.23 16.84 -19.92
N ALA A 138 -8.57 16.82 -19.85
CA ALA A 138 -9.30 17.83 -19.11
C ALA A 138 -9.06 17.70 -17.59
N LEU A 139 -9.12 16.48 -17.05
CA LEU A 139 -8.83 16.24 -15.62
C LEU A 139 -7.40 16.65 -15.23
N ARG A 140 -6.42 16.42 -16.13
CA ARG A 140 -5.05 16.86 -15.89
C ARG A 140 -4.94 18.38 -15.80
N ALA A 141 -5.65 19.13 -16.65
CA ALA A 141 -5.67 20.60 -16.58
C ALA A 141 -6.24 21.07 -15.22
N SER A 142 -7.36 20.50 -14.77
CA SER A 142 -7.91 20.79 -13.44
C SER A 142 -6.93 20.50 -12.30
N PHE A 143 -6.16 19.40 -12.38
CA PHE A 143 -5.13 19.10 -11.37
C PHE A 143 -3.95 20.08 -11.41
N GLU A 144 -3.55 20.56 -12.58
CA GLU A 144 -2.52 21.59 -12.73
C GLU A 144 -2.97 22.92 -12.10
N GLU A 145 -4.23 23.33 -12.26
CA GLU A 145 -4.82 24.50 -11.60
C GLU A 145 -4.87 24.37 -10.07
N LEU A 146 -5.15 23.17 -9.57
CA LEU A 146 -5.14 22.86 -8.13
C LEU A 146 -3.73 22.69 -7.55
N GLY A 147 -2.68 22.68 -8.39
CA GLY A 147 -1.31 22.40 -7.97
C GLY A 147 -1.04 20.95 -7.58
N ILE A 148 -1.86 20.02 -8.07
CA ILE A 148 -1.81 18.58 -7.73
C ILE A 148 -0.96 17.85 -8.78
N SER A 149 0.25 17.42 -8.41
CA SER A 149 1.14 16.63 -9.29
C SER A 149 1.36 15.20 -8.81
N ASN A 150 1.31 14.97 -7.49
CA ASN A 150 1.52 13.66 -6.86
C ASN A 150 0.56 13.53 -5.67
N ALA A 151 -0.56 12.86 -5.88
CA ALA A 151 -1.63 12.82 -4.88
C ALA A 151 -2.31 11.47 -4.78
N LEU A 152 -2.84 11.21 -3.57
CA LEU A 152 -3.83 10.20 -3.30
C LEU A 152 -5.18 10.89 -3.15
N ILE A 153 -6.15 10.50 -3.96
CA ILE A 153 -7.51 11.03 -3.91
C ILE A 153 -8.42 9.96 -3.30
N ILE A 154 -9.13 10.32 -2.25
CA ILE A 154 -10.08 9.44 -1.57
C ILE A 154 -11.49 10.00 -1.82
N GLY A 155 -12.29 9.20 -2.51
CA GLY A 155 -13.71 9.48 -2.69
C GLY A 155 -14.58 8.92 -1.57
N GLY A 156 -15.90 9.09 -1.70
CA GLY A 156 -16.88 8.50 -0.79
C GLY A 156 -16.94 6.97 -0.83
N ALA A 157 -18.10 6.41 -0.53
CA ALA A 157 -18.31 4.96 -0.55
C ALA A 157 -18.13 4.40 -1.96
N GLU A 158 -18.66 5.10 -2.97
CA GLU A 158 -18.53 4.77 -4.38
C GLU A 158 -17.76 5.87 -5.12
N LEU A 159 -16.97 5.47 -6.11
CA LEU A 159 -16.22 6.39 -6.96
C LEU A 159 -17.00 6.65 -8.24
N ASN A 160 -17.03 7.91 -8.70
CA ASN A 160 -17.48 8.22 -10.04
C ASN A 160 -16.60 7.49 -11.06
N GLN A 161 -17.23 6.67 -11.93
CA GLN A 161 -16.50 5.82 -12.88
C GLN A 161 -15.76 6.65 -13.95
N GLY A 162 -16.31 7.79 -14.37
CA GLY A 162 -15.68 8.72 -15.31
C GLY A 162 -14.39 9.28 -14.72
N PHE A 163 -14.46 9.78 -13.49
CA PHE A 163 -13.30 10.27 -12.74
C PHE A 163 -12.22 9.19 -12.54
N ALA A 164 -12.62 8.01 -12.07
CA ALA A 164 -11.67 6.93 -11.82
C ALA A 164 -10.94 6.46 -13.10
N ARG A 165 -11.65 6.38 -14.24
CA ARG A 165 -11.07 6.04 -15.54
C ARG A 165 -10.10 7.12 -16.04
N ALA A 166 -10.47 8.40 -15.93
CA ALA A 166 -9.65 9.52 -16.33
C ALA A 166 -8.37 9.63 -15.49
N ALA A 167 -8.48 9.49 -14.16
CA ALA A 167 -7.37 9.61 -13.22
C ALA A 167 -6.38 8.45 -13.31
N ARG A 168 -6.84 7.22 -13.60
CA ARG A 168 -6.00 6.01 -13.64
C ARG A 168 -4.80 6.12 -14.59
N ASN A 169 -4.91 6.89 -15.66
CA ASN A 169 -3.85 7.07 -16.66
C ASN A 169 -2.88 8.21 -16.31
N ILE A 170 -3.17 9.01 -15.29
CA ILE A 170 -2.29 10.13 -14.90
C ILE A 170 -1.20 9.58 -13.97
N PRO A 171 0.09 9.78 -14.30
CA PRO A 171 1.17 9.31 -13.46
C PRO A 171 1.13 10.00 -12.08
N ASN A 172 1.50 9.27 -11.04
CA ASN A 172 1.55 9.74 -9.66
C ASN A 172 0.20 10.15 -9.02
N ILE A 173 -0.91 9.86 -9.66
CA ILE A 173 -2.24 10.03 -9.09
C ILE A 173 -2.84 8.65 -8.82
N ASP A 174 -3.24 8.42 -7.57
CA ASP A 174 -4.01 7.24 -7.18
C ASP A 174 -5.38 7.67 -6.68
N VAL A 175 -6.41 6.92 -7.05
CA VAL A 175 -7.79 7.16 -6.59
C VAL A 175 -8.30 5.92 -5.90
N LEU A 176 -8.80 6.07 -4.69
CA LEU A 176 -9.35 4.99 -3.88
C LEU A 176 -10.71 5.38 -3.29
N PRO A 177 -11.63 4.43 -3.14
CA PRO A 177 -12.82 4.63 -2.32
C PRO A 177 -12.42 4.69 -0.84
N MET A 178 -13.30 5.19 0.01
CA MET A 178 -13.07 5.28 1.46
C MET A 178 -12.67 3.93 2.08
N ALA A 179 -13.25 2.82 1.62
CA ALA A 179 -12.89 1.47 2.10
C ALA A 179 -11.41 1.11 1.82
N GLY A 180 -10.81 1.68 0.77
CA GLY A 180 -9.41 1.50 0.38
C GLY A 180 -8.41 2.37 1.13
N LEU A 181 -8.87 3.33 1.96
CA LEU A 181 -7.98 4.23 2.69
C LEU A 181 -7.03 3.46 3.61
N ASN A 182 -5.73 3.63 3.38
CA ASN A 182 -4.68 2.93 4.11
C ASN A 182 -3.41 3.78 4.31
N VAL A 183 -2.58 3.41 5.30
CA VAL A 183 -1.39 4.18 5.70
C VAL A 183 -0.33 4.23 4.61
N TYR A 184 -0.09 3.12 3.91
CA TYR A 184 0.96 3.04 2.90
C TYR A 184 0.72 4.03 1.75
N ASP A 185 -0.49 4.04 1.18
CA ASP A 185 -0.81 4.89 0.04
C ASP A 185 -0.87 6.37 0.45
N VAL A 186 -1.36 6.69 1.67
CA VAL A 186 -1.32 8.04 2.23
C VAL A 186 0.12 8.58 2.34
N LEU A 187 1.06 7.76 2.81
CA LEU A 187 2.46 8.18 2.97
C LEU A 187 3.23 8.17 1.63
N ARG A 188 2.86 7.28 0.70
CA ARG A 188 3.50 7.16 -0.60
C ARG A 188 3.32 8.41 -1.45
N ARG A 189 2.17 9.06 -1.38
CA ARG A 189 1.84 10.25 -2.15
C ARG A 189 2.13 11.52 -1.36
N ASN A 190 2.51 12.59 -2.07
CA ASN A 190 2.84 13.86 -1.42
C ASN A 190 1.61 14.55 -0.86
N THR A 191 0.58 14.69 -1.68
CA THR A 191 -0.67 15.36 -1.31
C THR A 191 -1.78 14.33 -1.05
N LEU A 192 -2.56 14.55 -0.01
CA LEU A 192 -3.80 13.79 0.25
C LEU A 192 -4.98 14.67 -0.12
N VAL A 193 -5.85 14.16 -0.99
CA VAL A 193 -7.07 14.83 -1.40
C VAL A 193 -8.26 14.01 -0.90
N LEU A 194 -9.13 14.62 -0.13
CA LEU A 194 -10.35 14.00 0.40
C LEU A 194 -11.56 14.69 -0.21
N THR A 195 -12.57 13.93 -0.63
CA THR A 195 -13.89 14.52 -0.89
C THR A 195 -14.59 14.80 0.44
N LYS A 196 -15.59 15.68 0.43
CA LYS A 196 -16.42 15.98 1.60
C LYS A 196 -17.05 14.70 2.16
N ASP A 197 -17.61 13.85 1.30
CA ASP A 197 -18.18 12.56 1.67
C ASP A 197 -17.14 11.61 2.31
N ALA A 198 -15.89 11.66 1.83
CA ALA A 198 -14.81 10.87 2.43
C ALA A 198 -14.46 11.36 3.83
N VAL A 199 -14.50 12.66 4.10
CA VAL A 199 -14.27 13.22 5.44
C VAL A 199 -15.36 12.73 6.40
N ASP A 200 -16.63 12.80 6.00
CA ASP A 200 -17.75 12.35 6.82
C ASP A 200 -17.67 10.84 7.10
N ALA A 201 -17.32 10.05 6.08
CA ALA A 201 -17.11 8.61 6.23
C ALA A 201 -15.90 8.25 7.13
N ILE A 202 -14.84 9.07 7.14
CA ILE A 202 -13.71 8.93 8.07
C ILE A 202 -14.18 9.17 9.50
N HIS A 203 -14.96 10.21 9.74
CA HIS A 203 -15.53 10.51 11.06
C HIS A 203 -16.41 9.34 11.54
N ALA A 204 -17.34 8.86 10.73
CA ALA A 204 -18.20 7.72 11.05
C ALA A 204 -17.37 6.46 11.41
N ARG A 205 -16.35 6.15 10.62
CA ARG A 205 -15.48 4.99 10.87
C ARG A 205 -14.74 5.04 12.19
N PHE A 206 -14.30 6.22 12.63
CA PHE A 206 -13.54 6.35 13.89
C PHE A 206 -14.42 6.57 15.12
N ASN A 207 -15.64 7.07 14.95
CA ASN A 207 -16.63 7.24 16.02
C ASN A 207 -17.45 5.98 16.28
N GLY A 208 -17.25 4.90 15.52
CA GLY A 208 -17.92 3.62 15.73
C GLY A 208 -19.29 3.49 15.06
N GLU A 209 -19.61 4.39 14.13
CA GLU A 209 -20.86 4.41 13.36
C GLU A 209 -20.70 3.74 11.98
N GLY A 210 -19.52 3.12 11.71
CA GLY A 210 -19.19 2.49 10.42
C GLY A 210 -18.92 0.99 10.49
#